data_6207ca2fdf593f952bc660212d7c6746
#
_entry.id   6207ca2fdf593f952bc660212d7c6746
#
_cell.length_a   1.000
_cell.length_b   1.000
_cell.length_c   1.000
_cell.angle_alpha   90.00
_cell.angle_beta   90.00
_cell.angle_gamma   90.00
#
_symmetry.space_group_name_H-M   'P 1'
#
loop_
_entity.id
_entity.type
_entity.pdbx_description
1 polymer ?
#
loop_
_entity_poly.entity_id
_entity_poly.type
_entity_poly.pdbx_seq_one_letter_code
_entity_poly.pdbx_strand_id
1 'polypeptide(L)'
;VTYLDDMFTEAPLPPSRNRGAVGKRLSGVLILGLIVAMVVIAWRLVAGDSAPTDYPGPGSGEVTVVVSRGATLTEIGQVLEESGVVLTAEAFVEATMADERSSSLGPGAYSLLREMRAADALALMLSPQSREENRLILPEGLRMSQTFEIAAEVTGLPVKDFEAVAEDPTNVGLPEWAEGRLEGFLFPASYDLAGDEDARQVVRTLVGRFDQAAATTDLASRAREMGRDPYEILIIASLIEAEVLPNDFAKAAAVVYNRLEL
;
A
#
# COMPACT_ATOMS: atom_id res chain seq x y z
N VAL A 1 37.05 -71.60 100.78
CA VAL A 1 37.95 -71.62 99.66
C VAL A 1 37.13 -71.14 98.40
N THR A 2 37.22 -70.06 97.95
CA THR A 2 38.22 -69.14 97.45
C THR A 2 37.81 -68.56 96.07
N TYR A 3 37.76 -67.31 95.97
CA TYR A 3 38.11 -66.49 94.89
C TYR A 3 38.07 -66.99 93.43
N LEU A 4 37.25 -66.40 92.65
CA LEU A 4 37.43 -65.92 91.25
C LEU A 4 36.11 -65.59 90.58
N ASP A 5 35.50 -64.52 90.99
CA ASP A 5 34.29 -64.05 90.28
C ASP A 5 34.27 -62.48 90.32
N ASP A 6 35.33 -61.85 89.82
CA ASP A 6 35.28 -60.42 89.64
C ASP A 6 36.24 -59.99 88.52
N MET A 7 35.90 -60.31 87.26
CA MET A 7 36.68 -59.72 86.16
C MET A 7 35.95 -59.80 84.79
N PHE A 8 34.77 -59.24 84.73
CA PHE A 8 34.19 -58.83 83.50
C PHE A 8 33.12 -57.74 83.69
N THR A 9 33.64 -56.54 84.04
CA THR A 9 32.77 -55.34 83.93
C THR A 9 32.84 -54.83 82.47
N GLU A 10 31.80 -55.15 81.68
CA GLU A 10 31.69 -54.59 80.37
C GLU A 10 31.46 -53.05 80.41
N ALA A 11 32.40 -52.33 79.75
CA ALA A 11 32.27 -50.90 79.59
C ALA A 11 31.12 -50.54 78.62
N PRO A 12 30.31 -49.54 78.91
CA PRO A 12 29.21 -49.12 78.03
C PRO A 12 29.73 -48.53 76.71
N LEU A 13 29.22 -49.02 75.60
CA LEU A 13 29.52 -48.52 74.24
C LEU A 13 29.00 -47.08 74.08
N PRO A 14 29.75 -46.19 73.40
CA PRO A 14 29.30 -44.82 73.16
C PRO A 14 28.10 -44.79 72.19
N PRO A 15 27.21 -43.79 72.29
CA PRO A 15 26.02 -43.69 71.43
C PRO A 15 26.44 -43.41 69.98
N SER A 16 25.90 -44.21 69.05
CA SER A 16 26.07 -44.01 67.62
C SER A 16 25.51 -42.65 67.18
N ARG A 17 26.39 -41.75 66.77
CA ARG A 17 26.02 -40.46 66.20
C ARG A 17 25.42 -40.65 64.80
N ASN A 18 24.11 -40.59 64.73
CA ASN A 18 23.34 -40.67 63.48
C ASN A 18 23.58 -39.40 62.64
N ARG A 19 24.72 -39.37 61.86
CA ARG A 19 25.11 -38.28 60.98
C ARG A 19 24.54 -38.36 59.58
N GLY A 20 23.62 -39.28 59.29
CA GLY A 20 23.14 -39.61 57.94
C GLY A 20 21.84 -38.90 57.48
N ALA A 21 21.06 -38.30 58.37
CA ALA A 21 19.71 -37.83 57.99
C ALA A 21 19.63 -36.39 57.51
N VAL A 22 20.58 -35.54 57.93
CA VAL A 22 20.57 -34.09 57.54
C VAL A 22 21.18 -33.90 56.17
N GLY A 23 22.24 -34.66 55.83
CA GLY A 23 22.88 -34.56 54.50
C GLY A 23 21.99 -35.02 53.34
N LYS A 24 21.16 -36.05 53.54
CA LYS A 24 20.22 -36.54 52.48
C LYS A 24 19.05 -35.54 52.20
N ARG A 25 18.61 -34.78 53.19
CA ARG A 25 17.56 -33.75 52.99
C ARG A 25 18.12 -32.51 52.33
N LEU A 26 19.32 -32.08 52.61
CA LEU A 26 20.00 -30.97 51.92
C LEU A 26 20.32 -31.27 50.48
N SER A 27 20.79 -32.52 50.16
CA SER A 27 21.00 -32.95 48.76
C SER A 27 19.70 -32.99 47.97
N GLY A 28 18.57 -33.40 48.52
CA GLY A 28 17.28 -33.44 47.86
C GLY A 28 16.74 -32.03 47.50
N VAL A 29 16.92 -31.07 48.42
CA VAL A 29 16.55 -29.65 48.17
C VAL A 29 17.41 -28.98 47.09
N LEU A 30 18.73 -29.26 47.07
CA LEU A 30 19.65 -28.80 46.07
C LEU A 30 19.36 -29.37 44.68
N ILE A 31 19.02 -30.68 44.60
CA ILE A 31 18.66 -31.35 43.33
C ILE A 31 17.35 -30.79 42.82
N LEU A 32 16.33 -30.60 43.69
CA LEU A 32 15.05 -30.01 43.31
C LEU A 32 15.21 -28.56 42.83
N GLY A 33 16.05 -27.78 43.51
CA GLY A 33 16.37 -26.40 43.09
C GLY A 33 17.07 -26.36 41.72
N LEU A 34 17.96 -27.33 41.45
CA LEU A 34 18.64 -27.41 40.15
C LEU A 34 17.72 -27.85 39.01
N ILE A 35 16.74 -28.76 39.30
CA ILE A 35 15.73 -29.18 38.36
C ILE A 35 14.80 -27.99 38.05
N VAL A 36 14.33 -27.28 39.07
CA VAL A 36 13.47 -26.08 38.88
C VAL A 36 14.21 -25.01 38.08
N ALA A 37 15.48 -24.73 38.40
CA ALA A 37 16.32 -23.80 37.64
C ALA A 37 16.48 -24.25 36.18
N MET A 38 16.71 -25.55 35.93
CA MET A 38 16.84 -26.10 34.58
C MET A 38 15.51 -26.03 33.80
N VAL A 39 14.39 -26.30 34.47
CA VAL A 39 13.04 -26.14 33.86
C VAL A 39 12.75 -24.67 33.54
N VAL A 40 13.09 -23.74 34.43
CA VAL A 40 12.92 -22.31 34.20
C VAL A 40 13.83 -21.82 33.05
N ILE A 41 15.09 -22.30 33.01
CA ILE A 41 16.01 -21.98 31.92
C ILE A 41 15.51 -22.59 30.59
N ALA A 42 15.08 -23.86 30.60
CA ALA A 42 14.52 -24.53 29.44
C ALA A 42 13.23 -23.82 28.97
N TRP A 43 12.37 -23.40 29.90
CA TRP A 43 11.17 -22.63 29.59
C TRP A 43 11.49 -21.25 29.01
N ARG A 44 12.52 -20.57 29.54
CA ARG A 44 13.05 -19.29 28.99
C ARG A 44 13.68 -19.47 27.60
N LEU A 45 14.34 -20.62 27.35
CA LEU A 45 14.94 -20.91 26.04
C LEU A 45 13.91 -21.36 25.00
N VAL A 46 12.81 -21.99 25.43
CA VAL A 46 11.70 -22.44 24.55
C VAL A 46 10.63 -21.36 24.39
N ALA A 47 10.36 -20.63 25.45
CA ALA A 47 9.51 -19.43 25.42
C ALA A 47 10.23 -18.20 24.90
N GLY A 48 11.27 -18.37 24.06
CA GLY A 48 12.14 -17.31 23.59
C GLY A 48 11.56 -15.92 23.78
N ASP A 49 12.34 -14.95 24.17
CA ASP A 49 11.95 -13.53 24.01
C ASP A 49 11.70 -13.33 22.50
N SER A 50 10.50 -13.70 22.04
CA SER A 50 10.02 -13.31 20.73
C SER A 50 9.98 -11.81 20.81
N ALA A 51 10.91 -11.14 20.13
CA ALA A 51 10.84 -9.71 19.95
C ALA A 51 9.39 -9.39 19.51
N PRO A 52 8.77 -8.33 20.03
CA PRO A 52 7.43 -7.98 19.62
C PRO A 52 7.40 -7.89 18.09
N THR A 53 6.49 -8.59 17.44
CA THR A 53 6.35 -8.60 15.99
C THR A 53 5.50 -7.43 15.51
N ASP A 54 4.86 -6.70 16.42
CA ASP A 54 3.98 -5.56 16.13
C ASP A 54 4.07 -4.50 17.23
N TYR A 55 3.75 -3.25 16.88
CA TYR A 55 3.65 -2.16 17.84
C TYR A 55 2.38 -2.28 18.71
N PRO A 56 2.41 -1.81 19.96
CA PRO A 56 1.25 -1.94 20.87
C PRO A 56 0.18 -0.87 20.69
N GLY A 57 0.51 0.24 20.01
CA GLY A 57 -0.28 1.47 20.11
C GLY A 57 -0.88 1.96 18.79
N PRO A 58 -1.70 3.01 18.87
CA PRO A 58 -2.31 3.62 17.68
C PRO A 58 -1.32 4.43 16.83
N GLY A 59 -0.07 4.59 17.30
CA GLY A 59 0.96 5.39 16.62
C GLY A 59 0.98 6.86 17.02
N SER A 60 2.02 7.58 16.55
CA SER A 60 2.20 9.01 16.77
C SER A 60 3.10 9.61 15.69
N GLY A 61 2.88 10.89 15.35
CA GLY A 61 3.67 11.56 14.30
C GLY A 61 3.26 11.11 12.90
N GLU A 62 2.79 12.07 12.13
CA GLU A 62 2.28 11.85 10.77
C GLU A 62 3.40 11.51 9.80
N VAL A 63 3.13 10.60 8.87
CA VAL A 63 4.01 10.20 7.77
C VAL A 63 3.19 9.85 6.55
N THR A 64 3.58 10.38 5.39
CA THR A 64 2.97 10.02 4.11
C THR A 64 3.68 8.80 3.53
N VAL A 65 2.90 7.77 3.21
CA VAL A 65 3.37 6.52 2.59
C VAL A 65 2.74 6.37 1.22
N VAL A 66 3.56 6.18 0.19
CA VAL A 66 3.10 6.01 -1.19
C VAL A 66 3.06 4.53 -1.57
N VAL A 67 1.88 4.06 -1.96
CA VAL A 67 1.65 2.70 -2.46
C VAL A 67 1.57 2.74 -3.98
N SER A 68 2.52 2.11 -4.65
CA SER A 68 2.61 2.09 -6.12
C SER A 68 1.54 1.21 -6.77
N ARG A 69 1.23 1.46 -8.04
CA ARG A 69 0.28 0.63 -8.81
C ARG A 69 0.78 -0.79 -8.96
N GLY A 70 -0.09 -1.74 -8.61
CA GLY A 70 0.21 -3.17 -8.71
C GLY A 70 1.07 -3.72 -7.57
N ALA A 71 1.36 -2.92 -6.54
CA ALA A 71 2.05 -3.39 -5.35
C ALA A 71 1.27 -4.55 -4.70
N THR A 72 1.98 -5.59 -4.34
CA THR A 72 1.45 -6.72 -3.57
C THR A 72 1.30 -6.32 -2.10
N LEU A 73 0.47 -7.04 -1.33
CA LEU A 73 0.33 -6.80 0.12
C LEU A 73 1.67 -6.91 0.87
N THR A 74 2.59 -7.75 0.39
CA THR A 74 3.94 -7.90 0.96
C THR A 74 4.78 -6.64 0.68
N GLU A 75 4.76 -6.12 -0.53
CA GLU A 75 5.46 -4.88 -0.89
C GLU A 75 4.89 -3.68 -0.13
N ILE A 76 3.56 -3.60 0.04
CA ILE A 76 2.94 -2.58 0.89
C ILE A 76 3.45 -2.69 2.33
N GLY A 77 3.48 -3.90 2.89
CA GLY A 77 4.03 -4.16 4.23
C GLY A 77 5.47 -3.70 4.38
N GLN A 78 6.32 -3.94 3.38
CA GLN A 78 7.73 -3.51 3.36
C GLN A 78 7.86 -1.97 3.36
N VAL A 79 7.08 -1.29 2.53
CA VAL A 79 7.08 0.19 2.50
C VAL A 79 6.60 0.77 3.83
N LEU A 80 5.60 0.16 4.48
CA LEU A 80 5.12 0.57 5.80
C LEU A 80 6.17 0.36 6.90
N GLU A 81 6.92 -0.75 6.85
CA GLU A 81 8.04 -1.03 7.76
C GLU A 81 9.19 -0.05 7.55
N GLU A 82 9.63 0.17 6.32
CA GLU A 82 10.68 1.14 5.96
C GLU A 82 10.32 2.58 6.37
N SER A 83 9.04 2.94 6.30
CA SER A 83 8.53 4.25 6.73
C SER A 83 8.35 4.35 8.25
N GLY A 84 8.54 3.26 8.99
CA GLY A 84 8.39 3.19 10.43
C GLY A 84 6.92 3.27 10.90
N VAL A 85 5.97 2.91 10.04
CA VAL A 85 4.55 2.84 10.37
C VAL A 85 4.24 1.57 11.14
N VAL A 86 4.67 0.42 10.64
CA VAL A 86 4.54 -0.88 11.31
C VAL A 86 5.90 -1.41 11.74
N LEU A 87 5.93 -2.31 12.71
CA LEU A 87 7.17 -2.87 13.22
C LEU A 87 7.77 -3.89 12.24
N THR A 88 6.92 -4.69 11.59
CA THR A 88 7.34 -5.69 10.59
C THR A 88 6.32 -5.78 9.46
N ALA A 89 6.80 -6.07 8.25
CA ALA A 89 5.96 -6.31 7.08
C ALA A 89 5.05 -7.53 7.28
N GLU A 90 5.55 -8.55 7.97
CA GLU A 90 4.81 -9.78 8.27
C GLU A 90 3.58 -9.50 9.12
N ALA A 91 3.68 -8.63 10.14
CA ALA A 91 2.54 -8.25 10.97
C ALA A 91 1.44 -7.57 10.15
N PHE A 92 1.83 -6.73 9.18
CA PHE A 92 0.87 -6.11 8.26
C PHE A 92 0.20 -7.15 7.36
N VAL A 93 0.96 -8.06 6.76
CA VAL A 93 0.41 -9.14 5.93
C VAL A 93 -0.56 -10.02 6.74
N GLU A 94 -0.22 -10.35 7.99
CA GLU A 94 -1.12 -11.10 8.87
C GLU A 94 -2.42 -10.33 9.14
N ALA A 95 -2.35 -9.02 9.40
CA ALA A 95 -3.52 -8.17 9.58
C ALA A 95 -4.40 -8.15 8.32
N THR A 96 -3.80 -8.10 7.11
CA THR A 96 -4.55 -8.14 5.85
C THR A 96 -5.27 -9.46 5.61
N MET A 97 -4.72 -10.59 6.08
CA MET A 97 -5.37 -11.90 6.00
C MET A 97 -6.59 -12.01 6.94
N ALA A 98 -6.60 -11.24 8.01
CA ALA A 98 -7.69 -11.22 8.99
C ALA A 98 -8.85 -10.29 8.61
N ASP A 99 -8.68 -9.40 7.62
CA ASP A 99 -9.70 -8.44 7.19
C ASP A 99 -10.00 -8.58 5.69
N GLU A 100 -11.21 -9.05 5.35
CA GLU A 100 -11.65 -9.24 3.96
C GLU A 100 -11.64 -7.95 3.13
N ARG A 101 -11.72 -6.77 3.78
CA ARG A 101 -11.69 -5.47 3.12
C ARG A 101 -10.28 -5.12 2.59
N SER A 102 -9.25 -5.85 2.98
CA SER A 102 -7.88 -5.66 2.52
C SER A 102 -7.74 -5.73 0.99
N SER A 103 -8.66 -6.44 0.31
CA SER A 103 -8.74 -6.49 -1.16
C SER A 103 -9.09 -5.14 -1.81
N SER A 104 -9.59 -4.17 -1.05
CA SER A 104 -9.89 -2.81 -1.52
C SER A 104 -8.72 -1.82 -1.35
N LEU A 105 -7.58 -2.27 -0.81
CA LEU A 105 -6.36 -1.47 -0.79
C LEU A 105 -5.93 -1.19 -2.22
N GLY A 106 -5.82 0.09 -2.54
CA GLY A 106 -5.40 0.54 -3.87
C GLY A 106 -4.11 1.36 -3.82
N PRO A 107 -3.55 1.69 -4.98
CA PRO A 107 -2.43 2.62 -5.07
C PRO A 107 -2.85 4.01 -4.59
N GLY A 108 -1.90 4.78 -4.08
CA GLY A 108 -2.12 6.15 -3.59
C GLY A 108 -1.20 6.54 -2.46
N ALA A 109 -1.19 7.82 -2.14
CA ALA A 109 -0.53 8.36 -0.96
C ALA A 109 -1.46 8.25 0.25
N TYR A 110 -0.95 7.75 1.35
CA TYR A 110 -1.67 7.54 2.59
C TYR A 110 -1.01 8.34 3.71
N SER A 111 -1.77 9.18 4.39
CA SER A 111 -1.35 9.81 5.63
C SER A 111 -1.57 8.86 6.80
N LEU A 112 -0.49 8.39 7.39
CA LEU A 112 -0.47 7.40 8.47
C LEU A 112 0.32 7.95 9.67
N LEU A 113 0.32 7.21 10.77
CA LEU A 113 1.13 7.55 11.93
C LEU A 113 2.31 6.57 12.04
N ARG A 114 3.42 7.02 12.62
CA ARG A 114 4.54 6.12 12.94
C ARG A 114 4.19 5.25 14.15
N GLU A 115 4.79 4.07 14.20
CA GLU A 115 4.68 3.13 15.32
C GLU A 115 3.23 2.69 15.60
N MET A 116 2.45 2.46 14.52
CA MET A 116 1.09 1.93 14.59
C MET A 116 1.11 0.41 14.74
N ARG A 117 0.08 -0.12 15.42
CA ARG A 117 -0.23 -1.54 15.29
C ARG A 117 -0.64 -1.83 13.85
N ALA A 118 -0.20 -2.95 13.30
CA ALA A 118 -0.48 -3.33 11.90
C ALA A 118 -1.97 -3.32 11.55
N ALA A 119 -2.83 -3.81 12.45
CA ALA A 119 -4.29 -3.78 12.27
C ALA A 119 -4.85 -2.34 12.25
N ASP A 120 -4.29 -1.43 13.07
CA ASP A 120 -4.71 -0.03 13.11
C ASP A 120 -4.24 0.71 11.84
N ALA A 121 -3.03 0.42 11.36
CA ALA A 121 -2.52 0.92 10.09
C ALA A 121 -3.40 0.48 8.91
N LEU A 122 -3.76 -0.81 8.84
CA LEU A 122 -4.69 -1.33 7.85
C LEU A 122 -6.06 -0.64 7.92
N ALA A 123 -6.64 -0.51 9.13
CA ALA A 123 -7.94 0.14 9.31
C ALA A 123 -7.90 1.61 8.87
N LEU A 124 -6.80 2.32 9.15
CA LEU A 124 -6.60 3.69 8.70
C LEU A 124 -6.46 3.76 7.18
N MET A 125 -5.67 2.88 6.54
CA MET A 125 -5.52 2.81 5.08
C MET A 125 -6.85 2.50 4.36
N LEU A 126 -7.75 1.75 4.99
CA LEU A 126 -9.08 1.47 4.46
C LEU A 126 -10.08 2.63 4.69
N SER A 127 -9.70 3.62 5.51
CA SER A 127 -10.51 4.82 5.75
C SER A 127 -10.34 5.84 4.61
N PRO A 128 -11.43 6.43 4.11
CA PRO A 128 -11.33 7.50 3.11
C PRO A 128 -10.50 8.71 3.57
N GLN A 129 -10.38 8.90 4.88
CA GLN A 129 -9.70 10.07 5.48
C GLN A 129 -8.17 9.97 5.46
N SER A 130 -7.60 8.77 5.31
CA SER A 130 -6.15 8.57 5.30
C SER A 130 -5.54 8.70 3.91
N ARG A 131 -6.37 8.66 2.88
CA ARG A 131 -5.90 8.77 1.51
C ARG A 131 -5.68 10.25 1.20
N GLU A 132 -4.44 10.66 1.06
CA GLU A 132 -4.15 11.98 0.48
C GLU A 132 -4.74 11.98 -0.93
N GLU A 133 -5.68 12.91 -1.17
CA GLU A 133 -6.40 12.99 -2.44
C GLU A 133 -5.48 13.57 -3.53
N ASN A 134 -4.58 12.76 -4.08
CA ASN A 134 -3.97 13.04 -5.37
C ASN A 134 -5.01 12.79 -6.48
N ARG A 135 -6.19 13.40 -6.29
CA ARG A 135 -7.29 13.28 -7.23
C ARG A 135 -7.20 14.37 -8.26
N LEU A 136 -6.81 14.00 -9.46
CA LEU A 136 -6.81 14.90 -10.60
C LEU A 136 -8.22 14.94 -11.21
N ILE A 137 -8.91 16.07 -11.09
CA ILE A 137 -10.22 16.29 -11.67
C ILE A 137 -10.06 17.21 -12.88
N LEU A 138 -10.35 16.68 -14.06
CA LEU A 138 -10.30 17.43 -15.32
C LEU A 138 -11.72 17.63 -15.83
N PRO A 139 -12.26 18.87 -15.79
CA PRO A 139 -13.53 19.19 -16.44
C PRO A 139 -13.42 19.10 -17.97
N GLU A 140 -14.57 19.03 -18.62
CA GLU A 140 -14.68 19.06 -20.08
C GLU A 140 -14.28 20.46 -20.63
N GLY A 141 -13.90 20.51 -21.92
CA GLY A 141 -13.60 21.76 -22.63
C GLY A 141 -12.24 22.39 -22.32
N LEU A 142 -11.35 21.71 -21.60
CA LEU A 142 -10.00 22.20 -21.34
C LEU A 142 -9.09 22.04 -22.55
N ARG A 143 -8.20 23.04 -22.76
CA ARG A 143 -7.04 22.90 -23.63
C ARG A 143 -5.94 22.12 -22.92
N MET A 144 -5.06 21.51 -23.70
CA MET A 144 -3.89 20.77 -23.17
C MET A 144 -3.08 21.60 -22.16
N SER A 145 -2.82 22.89 -22.42
CA SER A 145 -2.07 23.75 -21.50
C SER A 145 -2.76 23.90 -20.14
N GLN A 146 -4.08 24.05 -20.11
CA GLN A 146 -4.87 24.14 -18.88
C GLN A 146 -4.90 22.78 -18.12
N THR A 147 -4.98 21.67 -18.87
CA THR A 147 -4.86 20.34 -18.30
C THR A 147 -3.52 20.14 -17.61
N PHE A 148 -2.43 20.61 -18.22
CA PHE A 148 -1.08 20.53 -17.64
C PHE A 148 -0.93 21.39 -16.39
N GLU A 149 -1.52 22.59 -16.36
CA GLU A 149 -1.52 23.45 -15.17
C GLU A 149 -2.22 22.76 -13.98
N ILE A 150 -3.41 22.18 -14.21
CA ILE A 150 -4.16 21.46 -13.18
C ILE A 150 -3.40 20.19 -12.75
N ALA A 151 -2.84 19.43 -13.70
CA ALA A 151 -2.09 18.24 -13.40
C ALA A 151 -0.83 18.56 -12.57
N ALA A 152 -0.12 19.65 -12.91
CA ALA A 152 1.05 20.12 -12.18
C ALA A 152 0.70 20.55 -10.74
N GLU A 153 -0.42 21.25 -10.54
CA GLU A 153 -0.90 21.64 -9.22
C GLU A 153 -1.20 20.42 -8.33
N VAL A 154 -1.88 19.41 -8.88
CA VAL A 154 -2.28 18.21 -8.13
C VAL A 154 -1.08 17.30 -7.85
N THR A 155 -0.18 17.13 -8.81
CA THR A 155 0.95 16.19 -8.68
C THR A 155 2.19 16.82 -8.04
N GLY A 156 2.28 18.16 -7.97
CA GLY A 156 3.48 18.87 -7.55
C GLY A 156 4.62 18.83 -8.59
N LEU A 157 4.39 18.24 -9.78
CA LEU A 157 5.37 18.21 -10.86
C LEU A 157 5.41 19.56 -11.60
N PRO A 158 6.56 19.99 -12.11
CA PRO A 158 6.65 21.20 -12.91
C PRO A 158 5.85 21.11 -14.21
N VAL A 159 5.13 22.16 -14.61
CA VAL A 159 4.38 22.23 -15.89
C VAL A 159 5.28 21.89 -17.09
N LYS A 160 6.53 22.37 -17.08
CA LYS A 160 7.52 22.07 -18.14
C LYS A 160 7.76 20.58 -18.40
N ASP A 161 7.55 19.71 -17.38
CA ASP A 161 7.74 18.27 -17.54
C ASP A 161 6.58 17.68 -18.35
N PHE A 162 5.38 18.22 -18.22
CA PHE A 162 4.23 17.90 -19.07
C PHE A 162 4.40 18.48 -20.50
N GLU A 163 4.91 19.70 -20.62
CA GLU A 163 5.21 20.32 -21.93
C GLU A 163 6.25 19.49 -22.70
N ALA A 164 7.28 18.99 -22.03
CA ALA A 164 8.27 18.09 -22.65
C ALA A 164 7.64 16.78 -23.15
N VAL A 165 6.60 16.28 -22.47
CA VAL A 165 5.84 15.10 -22.96
C VAL A 165 5.05 15.46 -24.21
N ALA A 166 4.52 16.68 -24.34
CA ALA A 166 3.82 17.12 -25.53
C ALA A 166 4.75 17.35 -26.74
N GLU A 167 5.99 17.76 -26.52
CA GLU A 167 7.01 17.88 -27.56
C GLU A 167 7.45 16.49 -28.09
N ASP A 168 7.53 15.49 -27.23
CA ASP A 168 7.83 14.10 -27.56
C ASP A 168 6.79 13.15 -26.93
N PRO A 169 5.60 12.98 -27.55
CA PRO A 169 4.53 12.14 -27.02
C PRO A 169 4.73 10.64 -27.27
N THR A 170 5.96 10.21 -27.47
CA THR A 170 6.27 8.78 -27.60
C THR A 170 5.92 8.02 -26.30
N ASN A 171 5.41 6.81 -26.45
CA ASN A 171 5.06 5.91 -25.34
C ASN A 171 3.94 6.42 -24.40
N VAL A 172 3.12 7.38 -24.80
CA VAL A 172 1.91 7.77 -24.04
C VAL A 172 0.64 7.03 -24.48
N GLY A 173 0.70 6.22 -25.54
CA GLY A 173 -0.42 5.40 -25.99
C GLY A 173 -1.36 6.11 -26.96
N LEU A 174 -0.91 7.16 -27.65
CA LEU A 174 -1.70 7.80 -28.70
C LEU A 174 -2.04 6.80 -29.82
N PRO A 175 -3.29 6.83 -30.37
CA PRO A 175 -3.62 6.03 -31.53
C PRO A 175 -2.86 6.54 -32.78
N GLU A 176 -2.62 5.66 -33.77
CA GLU A 176 -1.86 6.01 -34.99
C GLU A 176 -2.43 7.23 -35.73
N TRP A 177 -3.77 7.37 -35.76
CA TRP A 177 -4.46 8.48 -36.42
C TRP A 177 -4.30 9.82 -35.68
N ALA A 178 -3.77 9.84 -34.45
CA ALA A 178 -3.37 11.08 -33.77
C ALA A 178 -2.15 11.73 -34.41
N GLU A 179 -1.30 10.99 -35.14
CA GLU A 179 -0.08 11.46 -35.79
C GLU A 179 0.85 12.23 -34.86
N GLY A 180 0.93 11.79 -33.60
CA GLY A 180 1.74 12.44 -32.56
C GLY A 180 1.14 13.70 -31.93
N ARG A 181 -0.06 14.09 -32.32
CA ARG A 181 -0.77 15.25 -31.72
C ARG A 181 -1.36 14.83 -30.38
N LEU A 182 -1.01 15.53 -29.30
CA LEU A 182 -1.53 15.25 -27.96
C LEU A 182 -2.78 16.06 -27.62
N GLU A 183 -2.96 17.26 -28.24
CA GLU A 183 -4.16 18.08 -28.07
C GLU A 183 -5.41 17.34 -28.51
N GLY A 184 -6.43 17.31 -27.64
CA GLY A 184 -7.69 16.59 -27.83
C GLY A 184 -7.71 15.16 -27.29
N PHE A 185 -6.57 14.62 -26.82
CA PHE A 185 -6.47 13.24 -26.32
C PHE A 185 -6.35 13.14 -24.78
N LEU A 186 -6.33 14.25 -24.07
CA LEU A 186 -6.33 14.29 -22.61
C LEU A 186 -7.76 14.25 -22.09
N PHE A 187 -8.28 13.04 -21.82
CA PHE A 187 -9.71 12.83 -21.56
C PHE A 187 -10.17 13.49 -20.26
N PRO A 188 -11.29 14.22 -20.24
CA PRO A 188 -11.87 14.80 -19.04
C PRO A 188 -12.48 13.72 -18.14
N ALA A 189 -12.00 13.60 -16.92
CA ALA A 189 -12.49 12.65 -15.90
C ALA A 189 -11.90 12.97 -14.52
N SER A 190 -12.27 12.18 -13.52
CA SER A 190 -11.59 12.13 -12.24
C SER A 190 -10.62 10.94 -12.24
N TYR A 191 -9.37 11.22 -11.85
CA TYR A 191 -8.29 10.23 -11.81
C TYR A 191 -7.73 10.16 -10.39
N ASP A 192 -7.66 8.97 -9.84
CA ASP A 192 -6.95 8.70 -8.58
C ASP A 192 -5.49 8.36 -8.95
N LEU A 193 -4.57 9.28 -8.66
CA LEU A 193 -3.15 9.12 -8.92
C LEU A 193 -2.48 8.46 -7.72
N ALA A 194 -1.43 7.66 -7.96
CA ALA A 194 -0.68 7.01 -6.89
C ALA A 194 0.25 7.98 -6.14
N GLY A 195 0.62 9.11 -6.77
CA GLY A 195 1.48 10.14 -6.20
C GLY A 195 2.98 9.92 -6.44
N ASP A 196 3.34 8.84 -7.11
CA ASP A 196 4.71 8.52 -7.56
C ASP A 196 4.88 8.59 -9.09
N GLU A 197 3.81 8.98 -9.80
CA GLU A 197 3.86 9.10 -11.25
C GLU A 197 4.70 10.28 -11.73
N ASP A 198 5.49 10.06 -12.78
CA ASP A 198 6.06 11.14 -13.58
C ASP A 198 5.03 11.74 -14.55
N ALA A 199 5.34 12.90 -15.15
CA ALA A 199 4.45 13.59 -16.07
C ALA A 199 4.01 12.72 -17.26
N ARG A 200 4.90 11.85 -17.77
CA ARG A 200 4.59 10.92 -18.88
C ARG A 200 3.61 9.83 -18.46
N GLN A 201 3.73 9.34 -17.24
CA GLN A 201 2.81 8.34 -16.68
C GLN A 201 1.41 8.95 -16.47
N VAL A 202 1.34 10.17 -15.94
CA VAL A 202 0.07 10.92 -15.83
C VAL A 202 -0.57 11.10 -17.20
N VAL A 203 0.16 11.65 -18.19
CA VAL A 203 -0.35 11.84 -19.56
C VAL A 203 -0.82 10.51 -20.18
N ARG A 204 -0.06 9.43 -19.99
CA ARG A 204 -0.46 8.08 -20.45
C ARG A 204 -1.80 7.65 -19.84
N THR A 205 -2.04 7.95 -18.57
CA THR A 205 -3.31 7.64 -17.90
C THR A 205 -4.48 8.40 -18.56
N LEU A 206 -4.28 9.69 -18.88
CA LEU A 206 -5.30 10.53 -19.53
C LEU A 206 -5.60 10.03 -20.96
N VAL A 207 -4.57 9.74 -21.74
CA VAL A 207 -4.68 9.21 -23.10
C VAL A 207 -5.31 7.80 -23.09
N GLY A 208 -4.92 6.95 -22.16
CA GLY A 208 -5.52 5.61 -22.03
C GLY A 208 -7.03 5.66 -21.74
N ARG A 209 -7.48 6.67 -21.01
CA ARG A 209 -8.92 6.90 -20.76
C ARG A 209 -9.63 7.37 -22.02
N PHE A 210 -9.00 8.22 -22.82
CA PHE A 210 -9.51 8.61 -24.15
C PHE A 210 -9.65 7.38 -25.05
N ASP A 211 -8.63 6.52 -25.13
CA ASP A 211 -8.66 5.32 -25.98
C ASP A 211 -9.81 4.39 -25.60
N GLN A 212 -10.07 4.19 -24.30
CA GLN A 212 -11.23 3.43 -23.82
C GLN A 212 -12.56 4.07 -24.27
N ALA A 213 -12.71 5.39 -24.21
CA ALA A 213 -13.91 6.10 -24.63
C ALA A 213 -14.09 6.02 -26.16
N ALA A 214 -13.00 6.21 -26.93
CA ALA A 214 -12.98 6.08 -28.38
C ALA A 214 -13.34 4.67 -28.85
N ALA A 215 -12.84 3.64 -28.15
CA ALA A 215 -13.19 2.24 -28.42
C ALA A 215 -14.66 1.95 -28.12
N THR A 216 -15.22 2.49 -27.00
CA THR A 216 -16.61 2.30 -26.65
C THR A 216 -17.57 2.90 -27.68
N THR A 217 -17.19 4.02 -28.31
CA THR A 217 -17.98 4.71 -29.34
C THR A 217 -17.68 4.22 -30.74
N ASP A 218 -16.68 3.35 -30.91
CA ASP A 218 -16.15 2.88 -32.20
C ASP A 218 -15.78 4.05 -33.15
N LEU A 219 -15.20 5.10 -32.53
CA LEU A 219 -14.90 6.37 -33.20
C LEU A 219 -14.18 6.21 -34.54
N ALA A 220 -13.09 5.45 -34.54
CA ALA A 220 -12.24 5.32 -35.72
C ALA A 220 -12.94 4.57 -36.89
N SER A 221 -13.73 3.53 -36.59
CA SER A 221 -14.49 2.80 -37.64
C SER A 221 -15.61 3.66 -38.20
N ARG A 222 -16.38 4.32 -37.33
CA ARG A 222 -17.46 5.21 -37.75
C ARG A 222 -16.98 6.39 -38.57
N ALA A 223 -15.84 6.98 -38.21
CA ALA A 223 -15.25 8.04 -39.01
C ALA A 223 -14.91 7.56 -40.43
N ARG A 224 -14.29 6.38 -40.56
CA ARG A 224 -13.97 5.78 -41.86
C ARG A 224 -15.22 5.45 -42.69
N GLU A 225 -16.29 4.93 -42.05
CA GLU A 225 -17.59 4.70 -42.70
C GLU A 225 -18.22 5.98 -43.26
N MET A 226 -17.97 7.12 -42.59
CA MET A 226 -18.39 8.45 -43.05
C MET A 226 -17.41 9.04 -44.11
N GLY A 227 -16.34 8.35 -44.45
CA GLY A 227 -15.31 8.85 -45.36
C GLY A 227 -14.48 10.00 -44.77
N ARG A 228 -14.37 10.07 -43.42
CA ARG A 228 -13.70 11.13 -42.68
C ARG A 228 -12.50 10.61 -41.89
N ASP A 229 -11.55 11.51 -41.66
CA ASP A 229 -10.44 11.24 -40.72
C ASP A 229 -10.97 11.21 -39.27
N PRO A 230 -10.56 10.24 -38.42
CA PRO A 230 -10.98 10.21 -37.02
C PRO A 230 -10.62 11.47 -36.23
N TYR A 231 -9.47 12.11 -36.53
CA TYR A 231 -9.06 13.35 -35.89
C TYR A 231 -9.96 14.54 -36.31
N GLU A 232 -10.40 14.56 -37.56
CA GLU A 232 -11.40 15.55 -38.05
C GLU A 232 -12.72 15.41 -37.24
N ILE A 233 -13.20 14.18 -37.00
CA ILE A 233 -14.38 13.94 -36.20
C ILE A 233 -14.16 14.41 -34.74
N LEU A 234 -12.99 14.20 -34.16
CA LEU A 234 -12.64 14.69 -32.82
C LEU A 234 -12.68 16.21 -32.77
N ILE A 235 -12.13 16.92 -33.77
CA ILE A 235 -12.19 18.39 -33.87
C ILE A 235 -13.64 18.87 -33.96
N ILE A 236 -14.46 18.24 -34.81
CA ILE A 236 -15.87 18.61 -34.95
C ILE A 236 -16.61 18.39 -33.63
N ALA A 237 -16.37 17.29 -32.94
CA ALA A 237 -16.99 17.00 -31.64
C ALA A 237 -16.62 18.08 -30.60
N SER A 238 -15.35 18.49 -30.55
CA SER A 238 -14.86 19.54 -29.65
C SER A 238 -15.50 20.91 -29.97
N LEU A 239 -15.67 21.26 -31.25
CA LEU A 239 -16.37 22.48 -31.64
C LEU A 239 -17.84 22.47 -31.22
N ILE A 240 -18.53 21.35 -31.43
CA ILE A 240 -19.92 21.20 -31.09
C ILE A 240 -20.14 21.27 -29.58
N GLU A 241 -19.27 20.61 -28.81
CA GLU A 241 -19.31 20.62 -27.35
C GLU A 241 -19.16 22.02 -26.79
N ALA A 242 -18.25 22.84 -27.37
CA ALA A 242 -18.00 24.20 -26.93
C ALA A 242 -19.11 25.21 -27.32
N GLU A 243 -19.86 24.95 -28.39
CA GLU A 243 -20.82 25.92 -28.97
C GLU A 243 -22.25 25.72 -28.55
N VAL A 244 -22.67 24.49 -28.24
CA VAL A 244 -24.10 24.20 -28.01
C VAL A 244 -24.33 23.19 -26.88
N LEU A 245 -25.54 23.20 -26.35
CA LEU A 245 -25.96 22.22 -25.34
C LEU A 245 -26.21 20.83 -25.95
N PRO A 246 -26.10 19.75 -25.18
CA PRO A 246 -26.22 18.36 -25.67
C PRO A 246 -27.47 18.08 -26.52
N ASN A 247 -28.61 18.73 -26.24
CA ASN A 247 -29.87 18.57 -26.99
C ASN A 247 -29.77 19.08 -28.45
N ASP A 248 -28.80 19.93 -28.75
CA ASP A 248 -28.60 20.54 -30.06
C ASP A 248 -27.40 19.99 -30.83
N PHE A 249 -26.63 19.05 -30.26
CA PHE A 249 -25.43 18.48 -30.88
C PHE A 249 -25.67 17.95 -32.30
N ALA A 250 -26.76 17.23 -32.55
CA ALA A 250 -27.07 16.70 -33.86
C ALA A 250 -27.36 17.81 -34.90
N LYS A 251 -27.99 18.90 -34.49
CA LYS A 251 -28.25 20.05 -35.37
C LYS A 251 -26.98 20.81 -35.69
N ALA A 252 -26.14 21.04 -34.68
CA ALA A 252 -24.84 21.70 -34.83
C ALA A 252 -23.93 20.88 -35.75
N ALA A 253 -23.87 19.54 -35.54
CA ALA A 253 -23.16 18.64 -36.42
C ALA A 253 -23.60 18.76 -37.89
N ALA A 254 -24.90 18.75 -38.14
CA ALA A 254 -25.43 18.91 -39.50
C ALA A 254 -25.02 20.25 -40.13
N VAL A 255 -24.99 21.35 -39.37
CA VAL A 255 -24.54 22.65 -39.85
C VAL A 255 -23.04 22.62 -40.20
N VAL A 256 -22.20 21.99 -39.34
CA VAL A 256 -20.76 21.88 -39.57
C VAL A 256 -20.51 21.08 -40.85
N TYR A 257 -21.11 19.90 -40.98
CA TYR A 257 -20.95 19.03 -42.16
C TYR A 257 -21.39 19.73 -43.46
N ASN A 258 -22.57 20.39 -43.45
CA ASN A 258 -23.05 21.14 -44.62
C ASN A 258 -22.08 22.26 -45.05
N ARG A 259 -21.36 22.87 -44.09
CA ARG A 259 -20.36 23.90 -44.41
C ARG A 259 -19.04 23.35 -44.93
N LEU A 260 -18.70 22.13 -44.54
CA LEU A 260 -17.46 21.43 -45.02
C LEU A 260 -17.65 20.86 -46.44
N GLU A 261 -18.91 20.75 -46.95
CA GLU A 261 -19.23 20.26 -48.28
C GLU A 261 -19.37 21.42 -49.32
N LEU A 262 -19.34 22.67 -48.87
CA LEU A 262 -19.38 23.88 -49.69
C LEU A 262 -17.97 24.30 -50.13
#